data_dc063370c92f8e5ec0c6c1da36e84b5f
#
_entry.id   dc063370c92f8e5ec0c6c1da36e84b5f
#
_cell.length_a   1.000
_cell.length_b   1.000
_cell.length_c   1.000
_cell.angle_alpha   90.00
_cell.angle_beta   90.00
_cell.angle_gamma   90.00
#
_symmetry.space_group_name_H-M   'P 1'
#
loop_
_entity.id
_entity.type
_entity.pdbx_description
1 polymer ?
#
loop_
_entity_poly.entity_id
_entity_poly.type
_entity_poly.pdbx_seq_one_letter_code
_entity_poly.pdbx_strand_id
1 'polypeptide(L)'
;MTDSWSKIEVALIVADYFDMLIKELNRIPFKKSDHRRQILPLLNNRSEGSIEFKHQNISAILINLGRPYIAGYLPRYNYQNLLENEVIDYLIQHSEIESDFQQFVEKGLIKPKIKLDFEKITVAPPQIVSVTEPRPEYQHKPVKINYLEKEQLNKALGLYGEEIVIEFEKWNLIRLGYDKLADKIEWISKVEGDGAGFDILSKNLNGTDKYIEVKAIRLGKETPFFFTSNELQFSIRRASDYHLYRLFNAENDAKLFQKNGALNSICKSVPTMYKGYF
;
A
#
# COMPACT_ATOMS: atom_id res chain seq x y z
N MET A 1 -25.34 -5.84 26.03
CA MET A 1 -23.85 -5.86 26.01
C MET A 1 -23.46 -6.86 24.96
N THR A 2 -22.68 -6.46 23.96
CA THR A 2 -22.14 -7.42 22.97
C THR A 2 -21.07 -8.24 23.66
N ASP A 3 -21.28 -9.54 23.76
CA ASP A 3 -20.32 -10.47 24.36
C ASP A 3 -18.95 -10.34 23.68
N SER A 4 -17.86 -10.50 24.45
CA SER A 4 -16.51 -10.54 23.91
C SER A 4 -16.39 -11.66 22.88
N TRP A 5 -15.55 -11.47 21.86
CA TRP A 5 -15.27 -12.52 20.88
C TRP A 5 -14.55 -13.69 21.55
N SER A 6 -15.08 -14.88 21.40
CA SER A 6 -14.45 -16.11 21.89
C SER A 6 -13.26 -16.50 20.98
N LYS A 7 -12.34 -17.32 21.52
CA LYS A 7 -11.20 -17.82 20.74
C LYS A 7 -11.67 -18.60 19.50
N ILE A 8 -12.74 -19.40 19.63
CA ILE A 8 -13.29 -20.18 18.52
C ILE A 8 -13.81 -19.25 17.39
N GLU A 9 -14.57 -18.20 17.77
CA GLU A 9 -15.08 -17.25 16.77
C GLU A 9 -13.92 -16.51 16.06
N VAL A 10 -12.89 -16.13 16.81
CA VAL A 10 -11.71 -15.46 16.24
C VAL A 10 -10.97 -16.38 15.28
N ALA A 11 -10.78 -17.66 15.64
CA ALA A 11 -10.14 -18.65 14.77
C ALA A 11 -10.93 -18.84 13.45
N LEU A 12 -12.27 -18.93 13.53
CA LEU A 12 -13.12 -19.04 12.34
C LEU A 12 -12.98 -17.80 11.41
N ILE A 13 -12.97 -16.59 11.99
CA ILE A 13 -12.81 -15.34 11.23
C ILE A 13 -11.43 -15.27 10.57
N VAL A 14 -10.38 -15.69 11.26
CA VAL A 14 -9.02 -15.72 10.74
C VAL A 14 -8.93 -16.70 9.57
N ALA A 15 -9.45 -17.92 9.73
CA ALA A 15 -9.45 -18.93 8.67
C ALA A 15 -10.21 -18.46 7.42
N ASP A 16 -11.39 -17.85 7.59
CA ASP A 16 -12.19 -17.28 6.49
C ASP A 16 -11.43 -16.16 5.75
N TYR A 17 -10.77 -15.29 6.52
CA TYR A 17 -9.97 -14.22 5.91
C TYR A 17 -8.81 -14.76 5.07
N PHE A 18 -8.06 -15.75 5.59
CA PHE A 18 -6.94 -16.33 4.86
C PHE A 18 -7.38 -17.13 3.63
N ASP A 19 -8.51 -17.82 3.66
CA ASP A 19 -9.08 -18.46 2.47
C ASP A 19 -9.37 -17.43 1.37
N MET A 20 -9.96 -16.28 1.71
CA MET A 20 -10.15 -15.17 0.75
C MET A 20 -8.82 -14.57 0.29
N LEU A 21 -7.86 -14.37 1.20
CA LEU A 21 -6.56 -13.78 0.87
C LEU A 21 -5.78 -14.64 -0.12
N ILE A 22 -5.71 -15.95 0.10
CA ILE A 22 -5.06 -16.89 -0.81
C ILE A 22 -5.71 -16.85 -2.18
N LYS A 23 -7.03 -16.79 -2.26
CA LYS A 23 -7.76 -16.64 -3.53
C LYS A 23 -7.38 -15.34 -4.24
N GLU A 24 -7.33 -14.20 -3.51
CA GLU A 24 -6.96 -12.91 -4.10
C GLU A 24 -5.52 -12.91 -4.64
N LEU A 25 -4.57 -13.41 -3.88
CA LEU A 25 -3.15 -13.51 -4.29
C LEU A 25 -2.96 -14.40 -5.51
N ASN A 26 -3.78 -15.45 -5.64
CA ASN A 26 -3.77 -16.37 -6.76
C ASN A 26 -4.74 -16.00 -7.90
N ARG A 27 -5.38 -14.79 -7.80
CA ARG A 27 -6.33 -14.28 -8.80
C ARG A 27 -7.52 -15.21 -9.05
N ILE A 28 -7.94 -15.96 -8.01
CA ILE A 28 -9.12 -16.80 -8.01
C ILE A 28 -10.32 -15.94 -7.61
N PRO A 29 -11.36 -15.82 -8.44
CA PRO A 29 -12.53 -15.01 -8.12
C PRO A 29 -13.24 -15.50 -6.85
N PHE A 30 -13.65 -14.58 -5.98
CA PHE A 30 -14.48 -14.84 -4.82
C PHE A 30 -15.40 -13.64 -4.52
N LYS A 31 -16.41 -13.87 -3.69
CA LYS A 31 -17.32 -12.80 -3.23
C LYS A 31 -17.29 -12.73 -1.70
N LYS A 32 -16.88 -11.59 -1.16
CA LYS A 32 -16.87 -11.32 0.29
C LYS A 32 -18.22 -11.58 0.96
N SER A 33 -19.33 -11.29 0.25
CA SER A 33 -20.68 -11.54 0.73
C SER A 33 -21.00 -13.03 0.89
N ASP A 34 -20.42 -13.90 0.08
CA ASP A 34 -20.65 -15.33 0.18
C ASP A 34 -19.91 -15.93 1.39
N HIS A 35 -18.65 -15.54 1.59
CA HIS A 35 -17.86 -15.87 2.77
C HIS A 35 -18.58 -15.42 4.05
N ARG A 36 -19.01 -14.17 4.10
CA ARG A 36 -19.76 -13.62 5.24
C ARG A 36 -21.04 -14.41 5.54
N ARG A 37 -21.78 -14.81 4.51
CA ARG A 37 -23.00 -15.63 4.65
C ARG A 37 -22.71 -17.03 5.18
N GLN A 38 -21.59 -17.62 4.80
CA GLN A 38 -21.16 -18.94 5.26
C GLN A 38 -20.71 -18.94 6.72
N ILE A 39 -19.98 -17.92 7.15
CA ILE A 39 -19.43 -17.87 8.50
C ILE A 39 -20.44 -17.35 9.54
N LEU A 40 -21.38 -16.48 9.18
CA LEU A 40 -22.32 -15.85 10.09
C LEU A 40 -23.10 -16.84 10.99
N PRO A 41 -23.62 -17.98 10.47
CA PRO A 41 -24.33 -18.96 11.30
C PRO A 41 -23.45 -19.70 12.32
N LEU A 42 -22.13 -19.65 12.16
CA LEU A 42 -21.16 -20.29 13.06
C LEU A 42 -20.73 -19.40 14.21
N LEU A 43 -21.20 -18.15 14.24
CA LEU A 43 -20.83 -17.14 15.23
C LEU A 43 -22.00 -16.83 16.17
N ASN A 44 -21.69 -16.49 17.43
CA ASN A 44 -22.70 -16.21 18.46
C ASN A 44 -23.30 -14.80 18.27
N ASN A 45 -24.47 -14.72 17.62
CA ASN A 45 -25.24 -13.47 17.46
C ASN A 45 -24.39 -12.28 16.93
N ARG A 46 -23.47 -12.54 16.01
CA ARG A 46 -22.66 -11.50 15.38
C ARG A 46 -23.40 -10.89 14.20
N SER A 47 -23.16 -9.60 13.95
CA SER A 47 -23.67 -8.91 12.75
C SER A 47 -22.67 -9.02 11.60
N GLU A 48 -23.14 -8.88 10.36
CA GLU A 48 -22.27 -8.80 9.18
C GLU A 48 -21.22 -7.67 9.30
N GLY A 49 -21.62 -6.52 9.86
CA GLY A 49 -20.70 -5.41 10.10
C GLY A 49 -19.60 -5.76 11.10
N SER A 50 -19.89 -6.56 12.12
CA SER A 50 -18.87 -6.98 13.10
C SER A 50 -17.85 -7.95 12.49
N ILE A 51 -18.27 -8.80 11.55
CA ILE A 51 -17.37 -9.66 10.77
C ILE A 51 -16.46 -8.80 9.89
N GLU A 52 -17.03 -7.83 9.17
CA GLU A 52 -16.26 -6.92 8.33
C GLU A 52 -15.23 -6.11 9.14
N PHE A 53 -15.60 -5.63 10.32
CA PHE A 53 -14.65 -4.98 11.24
C PHE A 53 -13.48 -5.89 11.62
N LYS A 54 -13.74 -7.17 11.88
CA LYS A 54 -12.67 -8.13 12.19
C LYS A 54 -11.75 -8.36 10.99
N HIS A 55 -12.31 -8.50 9.78
CA HIS A 55 -11.51 -8.60 8.56
C HIS A 55 -10.64 -7.35 8.33
N GLN A 56 -11.17 -6.15 8.57
CA GLN A 56 -10.40 -4.90 8.52
C GLN A 56 -9.29 -4.86 9.59
N ASN A 57 -9.52 -5.42 10.77
CA ASN A 57 -8.49 -5.55 11.79
C ASN A 57 -7.38 -6.53 11.37
N ILE A 58 -7.72 -7.67 10.73
CA ILE A 58 -6.75 -8.62 10.21
C ILE A 58 -5.87 -7.95 9.12
N SER A 59 -6.47 -7.14 8.24
CA SER A 59 -5.70 -6.35 7.27
C SER A 59 -4.65 -5.46 7.96
N ALA A 60 -5.01 -4.80 9.06
CA ALA A 60 -4.07 -3.96 9.82
C ALA A 60 -2.94 -4.79 10.48
N ILE A 61 -3.27 -5.97 11.01
CA ILE A 61 -2.28 -6.88 11.59
C ILE A 61 -1.30 -7.35 10.51
N LEU A 62 -1.80 -7.78 9.35
CA LEU A 62 -0.96 -8.22 8.23
C LEU A 62 -0.02 -7.12 7.73
N ILE A 63 -0.52 -5.87 7.62
CA ILE A 63 0.32 -4.71 7.29
C ILE A 63 1.44 -4.54 8.33
N ASN A 64 1.14 -4.61 9.63
CA ASN A 64 2.14 -4.51 10.69
C ASN A 64 3.17 -5.66 10.65
N LEU A 65 2.79 -6.80 10.08
CA LEU A 65 3.65 -7.95 9.84
C LEU A 65 4.35 -7.90 8.46
N GLY A 66 4.21 -6.81 7.69
CA GLY A 66 4.78 -6.68 6.35
C GLY A 66 4.21 -7.68 5.34
N ARG A 67 2.97 -8.11 5.51
CA ARG A 67 2.28 -9.11 4.68
C ARG A 67 1.26 -8.47 3.75
N PRO A 68 1.01 -9.04 2.55
CA PRO A 68 -0.14 -8.68 1.74
C PRO A 68 -1.47 -8.85 2.49
N TYR A 69 -2.45 -8.06 2.12
CA TYR A 69 -3.79 -8.08 2.70
C TYR A 69 -4.85 -7.94 1.61
N ILE A 70 -6.11 -8.25 1.92
CA ILE A 70 -7.21 -8.21 0.94
C ILE A 70 -7.57 -6.77 0.60
N ALA A 71 -7.49 -6.41 -0.70
CA ALA A 71 -7.93 -5.11 -1.19
C ALA A 71 -9.42 -4.85 -0.84
N GLY A 72 -9.69 -3.62 -0.38
CA GLY A 72 -11.03 -3.20 0.02
C GLY A 72 -11.50 -3.65 1.40
N TYR A 73 -10.68 -4.34 2.20
CA TYR A 73 -10.81 -4.37 3.66
C TYR A 73 -9.87 -3.31 4.25
N LEU A 74 -10.38 -2.09 4.43
CA LEU A 74 -9.61 -0.95 4.91
C LEU A 74 -9.01 -1.23 6.29
N PRO A 75 -7.68 -1.12 6.46
CA PRO A 75 -7.02 -1.48 7.72
C PRO A 75 -7.53 -0.67 8.91
N ARG A 76 -7.89 -1.37 9.99
CA ARG A 76 -8.30 -0.77 11.28
C ARG A 76 -7.41 -1.25 12.40
N TYR A 77 -6.64 -0.34 12.96
CA TYR A 77 -5.58 -0.63 13.92
C TYR A 77 -6.04 -0.79 15.38
N ASN A 78 -7.32 -0.52 15.67
CA ASN A 78 -7.89 -0.76 17.00
C ASN A 78 -8.42 -2.20 17.10
N TYR A 79 -7.55 -3.15 17.42
CA TYR A 79 -7.87 -4.56 17.53
C TYR A 79 -7.41 -5.16 18.88
N GLN A 80 -7.97 -6.31 19.23
CA GLN A 80 -7.66 -7.03 20.45
C GLN A 80 -6.41 -7.92 20.26
N ASN A 81 -5.60 -8.06 21.30
CA ASN A 81 -4.44 -8.95 21.29
C ASN A 81 -4.79 -10.40 20.92
N LEU A 82 -5.98 -10.87 21.32
CA LEU A 82 -6.46 -12.21 20.96
C LEU A 82 -6.50 -12.41 19.43
N LEU A 83 -6.94 -11.40 18.68
CA LEU A 83 -6.98 -11.47 17.22
C LEU A 83 -5.57 -11.46 16.61
N GLU A 84 -4.68 -10.62 17.14
CA GLU A 84 -3.28 -10.56 16.66
C GLU A 84 -2.57 -11.90 16.90
N ASN A 85 -2.71 -12.46 18.09
CA ASN A 85 -2.12 -13.76 18.42
C ASN A 85 -2.67 -14.87 17.50
N GLU A 86 -3.97 -14.91 17.26
CA GLU A 86 -4.57 -15.92 16.39
C GLU A 86 -4.10 -15.80 14.94
N VAL A 87 -3.93 -14.58 14.42
CA VAL A 87 -3.33 -14.36 13.09
C VAL A 87 -1.89 -14.86 13.02
N ILE A 88 -1.10 -14.60 14.06
CA ILE A 88 0.29 -15.07 14.15
C ILE A 88 0.34 -16.60 14.24
N ASP A 89 -0.48 -17.18 15.11
CA ASP A 89 -0.57 -18.64 15.29
C ASP A 89 -1.00 -19.32 13.98
N TYR A 90 -1.96 -18.74 13.26
CA TYR A 90 -2.41 -19.24 11.97
C TYR A 90 -1.28 -19.24 10.93
N LEU A 91 -0.51 -18.16 10.83
CA LEU A 91 0.66 -18.07 9.93
C LEU A 91 1.76 -19.08 10.29
N ILE A 92 1.95 -19.37 11.56
CA ILE A 92 2.92 -20.38 12.03
C ILE A 92 2.46 -21.78 11.65
N GLN A 93 1.16 -22.10 11.85
CA GLN A 93 0.57 -23.41 11.57
C GLN A 93 0.43 -23.67 10.06
N HIS A 94 0.26 -22.62 9.26
CA HIS A 94 0.06 -22.67 7.81
C HIS A 94 1.23 -22.03 7.08
N SER A 95 2.44 -22.55 7.31
CA SER A 95 3.67 -21.98 6.74
C SER A 95 3.72 -22.03 5.20
N GLU A 96 2.90 -22.84 4.55
CA GLU A 96 2.70 -22.89 3.10
C GLU A 96 2.22 -21.55 2.52
N ILE A 97 1.50 -20.74 3.29
CA ILE A 97 1.03 -19.39 2.87
C ILE A 97 2.20 -18.46 2.55
N GLU A 98 3.37 -18.68 3.15
CA GLU A 98 4.58 -17.91 2.80
C GLU A 98 4.95 -18.09 1.32
N SER A 99 4.67 -19.26 0.73
CA SER A 99 4.85 -19.49 -0.70
C SER A 99 3.91 -18.63 -1.55
N ASP A 100 2.66 -18.44 -1.12
CA ASP A 100 1.70 -17.57 -1.83
C ASP A 100 2.14 -16.10 -1.77
N PHE A 101 2.63 -15.63 -0.61
CA PHE A 101 3.19 -14.28 -0.47
C PHE A 101 4.42 -14.09 -1.36
N GLN A 102 5.32 -15.07 -1.36
CA GLN A 102 6.53 -15.04 -2.20
C GLN A 102 6.16 -14.99 -3.69
N GLN A 103 5.27 -15.88 -4.13
CA GLN A 103 4.78 -15.91 -5.51
C GLN A 103 4.09 -14.61 -5.90
N PHE A 104 3.27 -14.03 -5.01
CA PHE A 104 2.63 -12.74 -5.26
C PHE A 104 3.66 -11.66 -5.59
N VAL A 105 4.73 -11.54 -4.81
CA VAL A 105 5.78 -10.54 -5.03
C VAL A 105 6.62 -10.83 -6.27
N GLU A 106 6.87 -12.11 -6.57
CA GLU A 106 7.68 -12.53 -7.71
C GLU A 106 6.91 -12.60 -9.03
N LYS A 107 5.58 -12.68 -8.99
CA LYS A 107 4.75 -12.60 -10.19
C LYS A 107 5.03 -11.30 -10.94
N GLY A 108 5.33 -11.42 -12.24
CA GLY A 108 5.49 -10.28 -13.13
C GLY A 108 4.25 -9.38 -13.13
N LEU A 109 4.47 -8.09 -13.34
CA LEU A 109 3.40 -7.10 -13.49
C LEU A 109 2.53 -7.43 -14.70
N ILE A 110 1.23 -7.54 -14.52
CA ILE A 110 0.26 -7.59 -15.62
C ILE A 110 -0.23 -6.18 -15.86
N LYS A 111 0.30 -5.53 -16.90
CA LYS A 111 -0.18 -4.20 -17.30
C LYS A 111 -1.65 -4.31 -17.73
N PRO A 112 -2.56 -3.43 -17.25
CA PRO A 112 -3.94 -3.39 -17.71
C PRO A 112 -4.01 -3.25 -19.24
N LYS A 113 -4.90 -4.04 -19.88
CA LYS A 113 -5.12 -3.94 -21.33
C LYS A 113 -5.92 -2.69 -21.73
N ILE A 114 -6.61 -2.08 -20.77
CA ILE A 114 -7.47 -0.91 -20.99
C ILE A 114 -6.63 0.34 -20.74
N LYS A 115 -6.71 1.31 -21.68
CA LYS A 115 -6.09 2.63 -21.49
C LYS A 115 -6.70 3.31 -20.27
N LEU A 116 -5.84 3.85 -19.41
CA LEU A 116 -6.27 4.53 -18.19
C LEU A 116 -7.03 5.82 -18.55
N ASP A 117 -8.13 6.04 -17.86
CA ASP A 117 -8.92 7.27 -17.94
C ASP A 117 -8.35 8.28 -16.93
N PHE A 118 -7.52 9.20 -17.40
CA PHE A 118 -6.86 10.20 -16.55
C PHE A 118 -7.83 11.21 -15.91
N GLU A 119 -9.05 11.34 -16.39
CA GLU A 119 -10.07 12.15 -15.70
C GLU A 119 -10.56 11.48 -14.41
N LYS A 120 -10.54 10.13 -14.36
CA LYS A 120 -11.09 9.33 -13.24
C LYS A 120 -10.03 8.62 -12.39
N ILE A 121 -8.75 8.71 -12.77
CA ILE A 121 -7.67 8.02 -12.05
C ILE A 121 -7.41 8.65 -10.68
N THR A 122 -7.58 9.98 -10.58
CA THR A 122 -7.22 10.72 -9.37
C THR A 122 -8.28 10.57 -8.28
N VAL A 123 -7.84 10.26 -7.08
CA VAL A 123 -8.69 10.15 -5.88
C VAL A 123 -8.08 10.91 -4.70
N ALA A 124 -8.90 11.19 -3.69
CA ALA A 124 -8.40 11.79 -2.45
C ALA A 124 -7.38 10.87 -1.73
N PRO A 125 -6.29 11.44 -1.21
CA PRO A 125 -5.33 10.68 -0.40
C PRO A 125 -6.00 10.11 0.85
N PRO A 126 -5.49 8.99 1.42
CA PRO A 126 -5.96 8.49 2.69
C PRO A 126 -5.70 9.53 3.80
N GLN A 127 -6.57 9.52 4.81
CA GLN A 127 -6.30 10.31 6.02
C GLN A 127 -5.08 9.74 6.73
N ILE A 128 -4.26 10.63 7.30
CA ILE A 128 -3.15 10.20 8.15
C ILE A 128 -3.76 9.55 9.39
N VAL A 129 -3.67 8.23 9.46
CA VAL A 129 -4.13 7.51 10.64
C VAL A 129 -3.17 7.84 11.77
N SER A 130 -3.70 8.23 12.92
CA SER A 130 -2.94 8.22 14.17
C SER A 130 -2.69 6.75 14.55
N VAL A 131 -1.75 6.11 13.89
CA VAL A 131 -1.23 4.83 14.37
C VAL A 131 -0.62 5.18 15.72
N THR A 132 -1.19 4.64 16.79
CA THR A 132 -0.48 4.60 18.08
C THR A 132 0.77 3.81 17.78
N GLU A 133 1.92 4.50 17.74
CA GLU A 133 3.19 3.80 17.49
C GLU A 133 3.28 2.66 18.48
N PRO A 134 3.52 1.42 18.05
CA PRO A 134 4.12 0.49 18.96
C PRO A 134 5.39 1.20 19.43
N ARG A 135 5.51 1.42 20.74
CA ARG A 135 6.75 1.95 21.32
C ARG A 135 7.88 1.11 20.73
N PRO A 136 9.09 1.67 20.56
CA PRO A 136 10.26 0.93 20.09
C PRO A 136 10.74 -0.07 21.16
N GLU A 137 9.82 -0.85 21.71
CA GLU A 137 10.11 -1.98 22.57
C GLU A 137 10.39 -3.19 21.67
N TYR A 138 11.43 -3.94 22.02
CA TYR A 138 11.74 -5.20 21.36
C TYR A 138 10.47 -6.07 21.34
N GLN A 139 9.91 -6.25 20.15
CA GLN A 139 8.79 -7.16 19.92
C GLN A 139 9.32 -8.38 19.17
N HIS A 140 9.16 -9.55 19.79
CA HIS A 140 9.42 -10.80 19.09
C HIS A 140 8.31 -11.04 18.06
N LYS A 141 8.48 -10.42 16.88
CA LYS A 141 7.59 -10.70 15.74
C LYS A 141 8.28 -11.72 14.84
N PRO A 142 7.63 -12.84 14.50
CA PRO A 142 8.20 -13.86 13.62
C PRO A 142 8.14 -13.40 12.14
N VAL A 143 8.67 -12.21 11.86
CA VAL A 143 8.69 -11.64 10.50
C VAL A 143 10.07 -11.87 9.91
N LYS A 144 10.18 -12.88 9.04
CA LYS A 144 11.42 -13.15 8.30
C LYS A 144 11.58 -12.26 7.06
N ILE A 145 10.49 -11.91 6.40
CA ILE A 145 10.47 -11.17 5.13
C ILE A 145 9.38 -10.09 5.20
N ASN A 146 9.73 -8.86 4.81
CA ASN A 146 8.76 -7.80 4.59
C ASN A 146 8.33 -7.82 3.11
N TYR A 147 7.20 -8.47 2.82
CA TYR A 147 6.70 -8.61 1.45
C TYR A 147 6.19 -7.29 0.87
N LEU A 148 5.72 -6.34 1.70
CA LEU A 148 5.27 -5.04 1.22
C LEU A 148 6.45 -4.19 0.73
N GLU A 149 7.58 -4.25 1.43
CA GLU A 149 8.82 -3.62 0.99
C GLU A 149 9.38 -4.28 -0.28
N LYS A 150 9.40 -5.63 -0.30
CA LYS A 150 9.83 -6.40 -1.47
C LYS A 150 8.96 -6.12 -2.70
N GLU A 151 7.66 -5.96 -2.52
CA GLU A 151 6.73 -5.55 -3.59
C GLU A 151 7.10 -4.18 -4.17
N GLN A 152 7.35 -3.19 -3.32
CA GLN A 152 7.72 -1.84 -3.76
C GLN A 152 9.06 -1.81 -4.49
N LEU A 153 9.99 -2.70 -4.14
CA LEU A 153 11.29 -2.85 -4.83
C LEU A 153 11.20 -3.55 -6.18
N ASN A 154 10.00 -3.95 -6.62
CA ASN A 154 9.80 -4.55 -7.95
C ASN A 154 10.01 -3.49 -9.04
N LYS A 155 11.13 -3.59 -9.75
CA LYS A 155 11.52 -2.63 -10.80
C LYS A 155 10.47 -2.46 -11.90
N ALA A 156 9.82 -3.54 -12.33
CA ALA A 156 8.80 -3.46 -13.37
C ALA A 156 7.58 -2.66 -12.91
N LEU A 157 7.19 -2.80 -11.65
CA LEU A 157 6.10 -2.04 -11.04
C LEU A 157 6.48 -0.57 -10.85
N GLY A 158 7.70 -0.29 -10.39
CA GLY A 158 8.23 1.06 -10.25
C GLY A 158 8.23 1.81 -11.59
N LEU A 159 8.87 1.24 -12.62
CA LEU A 159 8.92 1.82 -13.96
C LEU A 159 7.52 2.04 -14.56
N TYR A 160 6.60 1.10 -14.37
CA TYR A 160 5.21 1.27 -14.80
C TYR A 160 4.53 2.44 -14.08
N GLY A 161 4.75 2.59 -12.78
CA GLY A 161 4.22 3.72 -12.02
C GLY A 161 4.73 5.06 -12.53
N GLU A 162 6.01 5.16 -12.81
CA GLU A 162 6.65 6.36 -13.36
C GLU A 162 6.13 6.68 -14.77
N GLU A 163 5.99 5.66 -15.66
CA GLU A 163 5.38 5.82 -16.99
C GLU A 163 3.99 6.45 -16.90
N ILE A 164 3.12 5.89 -16.03
CA ILE A 164 1.75 6.39 -15.83
C ILE A 164 1.75 7.83 -15.30
N VAL A 165 2.63 8.16 -14.36
CA VAL A 165 2.71 9.52 -13.81
C VAL A 165 3.21 10.52 -14.85
N ILE A 166 4.19 10.16 -15.69
CA ILE A 166 4.65 11.01 -16.79
C ILE A 166 3.51 11.26 -17.79
N GLU A 167 2.78 10.22 -18.19
CA GLU A 167 1.64 10.35 -19.09
C GLU A 167 0.53 11.20 -18.47
N PHE A 168 0.24 11.02 -17.19
CA PHE A 168 -0.74 11.83 -16.45
C PHE A 168 -0.33 13.31 -16.37
N GLU A 169 0.91 13.61 -16.04
CA GLU A 169 1.43 14.98 -15.97
C GLU A 169 1.37 15.67 -17.34
N LYS A 170 1.80 14.99 -18.41
CA LYS A 170 1.69 15.49 -19.78
C LYS A 170 0.23 15.77 -20.16
N TRP A 171 -0.64 14.80 -19.95
CA TRP A 171 -2.08 14.96 -20.22
C TRP A 171 -2.66 16.15 -19.45
N ASN A 172 -2.34 16.28 -18.17
CA ASN A 172 -2.86 17.35 -17.33
C ASN A 172 -2.39 18.74 -17.77
N LEU A 173 -1.10 18.89 -18.09
CA LEU A 173 -0.55 20.17 -18.59
C LEU A 173 -1.15 20.55 -19.95
N ILE A 174 -1.23 19.61 -20.90
CA ILE A 174 -1.83 19.84 -22.23
C ILE A 174 -3.30 20.22 -22.10
N ARG A 175 -4.08 19.49 -21.29
CA ARG A 175 -5.49 19.79 -21.04
C ARG A 175 -5.72 21.22 -20.51
N LEU A 176 -4.75 21.74 -19.75
CA LEU A 176 -4.77 23.09 -19.19
C LEU A 176 -4.18 24.14 -20.13
N GLY A 177 -3.75 23.77 -21.35
CA GLY A 177 -3.18 24.69 -22.36
C GLY A 177 -1.70 25.01 -22.16
N TYR A 178 -0.95 24.19 -21.41
CA TYR A 178 0.48 24.38 -21.12
C TYR A 178 1.37 23.37 -21.85
N ASP A 179 1.16 23.18 -23.16
CA ASP A 179 1.88 22.21 -24.00
C ASP A 179 3.41 22.36 -23.86
N LYS A 180 3.92 23.61 -23.90
CA LYS A 180 5.37 23.88 -23.75
C LYS A 180 5.95 23.45 -22.39
N LEU A 181 5.13 23.35 -21.35
CA LEU A 181 5.58 22.81 -20.06
C LEU A 181 5.55 21.28 -20.06
N ALA A 182 4.58 20.68 -20.75
CA ALA A 182 4.51 19.24 -20.91
C ALA A 182 5.75 18.68 -21.66
N ASP A 183 6.30 19.43 -22.63
CA ASP A 183 7.52 19.06 -23.36
C ASP A 183 8.79 19.09 -22.49
N LYS A 184 8.74 19.75 -21.33
CA LYS A 184 9.86 19.87 -20.38
C LYS A 184 9.85 18.82 -19.26
N ILE A 185 8.98 17.82 -19.34
CA ILE A 185 8.95 16.74 -18.37
C ILE A 185 10.12 15.79 -18.65
N GLU A 186 10.92 15.53 -17.62
CA GLU A 186 12.10 14.69 -17.68
C GLU A 186 11.98 13.49 -16.75
N TRP A 187 12.39 12.31 -17.20
CA TRP A 187 12.42 11.09 -16.40
C TRP A 187 13.80 10.91 -15.77
N ILE A 188 13.98 11.46 -14.57
CA ILE A 188 15.28 11.58 -13.92
C ILE A 188 15.80 10.22 -13.45
N SER A 189 14.96 9.40 -12.81
CA SER A 189 15.34 8.05 -12.33
C SER A 189 15.88 7.17 -13.46
N LYS A 190 15.37 7.32 -14.68
CA LYS A 190 15.82 6.55 -15.85
C LYS A 190 17.15 7.04 -16.43
N VAL A 191 17.45 8.33 -16.31
CA VAL A 191 18.63 8.96 -16.90
C VAL A 191 19.79 9.00 -15.91
N GLU A 192 19.52 9.39 -14.65
CA GLU A 192 20.52 9.62 -13.62
C GLU A 192 20.55 8.50 -12.56
N GLY A 193 19.51 7.64 -12.51
CA GLY A 193 19.32 6.61 -11.47
C GLY A 193 18.72 7.17 -10.17
N ASP A 194 18.61 6.30 -9.16
CA ASP A 194 17.87 6.58 -7.91
C ASP A 194 18.54 7.59 -6.95
N GLY A 195 19.65 8.20 -7.38
CA GLY A 195 20.47 9.10 -6.54
C GLY A 195 19.95 10.53 -6.42
N ALA A 196 19.07 10.99 -7.31
CA ALA A 196 18.59 12.38 -7.36
C ALA A 196 17.66 12.75 -6.19
N GLY A 197 16.99 11.76 -5.58
CA GLY A 197 16.02 11.96 -4.49
C GLY A 197 14.59 12.24 -4.96
N PHE A 198 14.34 12.07 -6.25
CA PHE A 198 13.04 12.12 -6.91
C PHE A 198 13.12 11.43 -8.29
N ASP A 199 11.99 11.01 -8.84
CA ASP A 199 11.93 10.20 -10.06
C ASP A 199 11.70 11.03 -11.33
N ILE A 200 10.86 12.07 -11.25
CA ILE A 200 10.41 12.85 -12.42
C ILE A 200 10.53 14.34 -12.12
N LEU A 201 11.12 15.08 -13.05
CA LEU A 201 11.09 16.54 -13.06
C LEU A 201 9.95 17.00 -13.97
N SER A 202 8.92 17.58 -13.41
CA SER A 202 7.81 18.22 -14.10
C SER A 202 7.83 19.74 -13.86
N LYS A 203 6.78 20.45 -14.27
CA LYS A 203 6.64 21.89 -14.09
C LYS A 203 5.30 22.23 -13.41
N ASN A 204 5.34 23.19 -12.51
CA ASN A 204 4.15 23.86 -12.00
C ASN A 204 3.59 24.80 -13.09
N LEU A 205 2.31 25.19 -12.97
CA LEU A 205 1.65 26.07 -13.98
C LEU A 205 2.32 27.44 -14.13
N ASN A 206 3.03 27.90 -13.12
CA ASN A 206 3.84 29.13 -13.17
C ASN A 206 5.23 28.92 -13.81
N GLY A 207 5.55 27.71 -14.27
CA GLY A 207 6.80 27.35 -14.91
C GLY A 207 7.94 26.95 -13.97
N THR A 208 7.75 27.01 -12.65
CA THR A 208 8.74 26.51 -11.68
C THR A 208 8.83 24.99 -11.71
N ASP A 209 9.94 24.45 -11.22
CA ASP A 209 10.18 23.02 -11.13
C ASP A 209 9.19 22.33 -10.18
N LYS A 210 8.79 21.12 -10.55
CA LYS A 210 7.97 20.23 -9.75
C LYS A 210 8.67 18.88 -9.65
N TYR A 211 9.17 18.55 -8.48
CA TYR A 211 9.91 17.32 -8.20
C TYR A 211 8.92 16.24 -7.75
N ILE A 212 8.84 15.15 -8.49
CA ILE A 212 7.86 14.09 -8.26
C ILE A 212 8.58 12.80 -7.86
N GLU A 213 8.21 12.28 -6.70
CA GLU A 213 8.52 10.91 -6.26
C GLU A 213 7.33 10.01 -6.52
N VAL A 214 7.55 8.85 -7.12
CA VAL A 214 6.51 7.90 -7.49
C VAL A 214 6.64 6.63 -6.67
N LYS A 215 5.57 6.24 -6.00
CA LYS A 215 5.50 4.96 -5.29
C LYS A 215 4.31 4.15 -5.82
N ALA A 216 4.59 3.08 -6.55
CA ALA A 216 3.59 2.19 -7.12
C ALA A 216 3.38 0.93 -6.28
N ILE A 217 2.15 0.39 -6.24
CA ILE A 217 1.81 -0.85 -5.58
C ILE A 217 0.58 -1.52 -6.22
N ARG A 218 0.52 -2.86 -6.19
CA ARG A 218 -0.65 -3.63 -6.64
C ARG A 218 -1.79 -3.65 -5.61
N LEU A 219 -1.47 -3.41 -4.34
CA LEU A 219 -2.43 -3.39 -3.23
C LEU A 219 -3.14 -2.04 -3.09
N GLY A 220 -4.00 -1.89 -2.08
CA GLY A 220 -4.81 -0.70 -1.83
C GLY A 220 -4.00 0.53 -1.39
N LYS A 221 -4.66 1.70 -1.39
CA LYS A 221 -4.04 3.01 -1.10
C LYS A 221 -3.51 3.15 0.33
N GLU A 222 -3.98 2.33 1.25
CA GLU A 222 -3.61 2.32 2.67
C GLU A 222 -2.30 1.54 2.93
N THR A 223 -1.77 0.85 1.92
CA THR A 223 -0.52 0.11 2.05
C THR A 223 0.62 1.08 2.37
N PRO A 224 1.43 0.80 3.39
CA PRO A 224 2.63 1.58 3.66
C PRO A 224 3.55 1.67 2.44
N PHE A 225 4.32 2.74 2.37
CA PHE A 225 5.38 2.89 1.39
C PHE A 225 6.70 3.18 2.10
N PHE A 226 7.77 2.81 1.42
CA PHE A 226 9.13 2.94 1.93
C PHE A 226 9.86 4.01 1.13
N PHE A 227 10.69 4.79 1.80
CA PHE A 227 11.51 5.81 1.19
C PHE A 227 12.88 5.89 1.86
N THR A 228 13.85 6.35 1.11
CA THR A 228 15.24 6.45 1.53
C THR A 228 15.50 7.73 2.32
N SER A 229 16.62 7.77 3.04
CA SER A 229 17.10 9.00 3.67
C SER A 229 17.36 10.11 2.67
N ASN A 230 17.80 9.78 1.45
CA ASN A 230 18.06 10.74 0.38
C ASN A 230 16.77 11.42 -0.09
N GLU A 231 15.72 10.64 -0.40
CA GLU A 231 14.38 11.15 -0.75
C GLU A 231 13.82 12.03 0.38
N LEU A 232 13.97 11.60 1.63
CA LEU A 232 13.52 12.40 2.79
C LEU A 232 14.23 13.76 2.83
N GLN A 233 15.56 13.78 2.75
CA GLN A 233 16.34 15.02 2.83
C GLN A 233 16.06 15.94 1.64
N PHE A 234 15.92 15.39 0.43
CA PHE A 234 15.55 16.16 -0.74
C PHE A 234 14.15 16.77 -0.58
N SER A 235 13.16 15.98 -0.13
CA SER A 235 11.80 16.49 0.13
C SER A 235 11.74 17.62 1.15
N ILE A 236 12.60 17.59 2.18
CA ILE A 236 12.70 18.67 3.19
C ILE A 236 13.27 19.94 2.55
N ARG A 237 14.29 19.83 1.70
CA ARG A 237 14.93 20.97 1.02
C ARG A 237 14.04 21.63 -0.03
N ARG A 238 13.13 20.87 -0.62
CA ARG A 238 12.25 21.29 -1.73
C ARG A 238 10.77 21.18 -1.38
N ALA A 239 10.40 21.32 -0.10
CA ALA A 239 9.06 21.02 0.40
C ALA A 239 7.92 21.71 -0.36
N SER A 240 8.10 22.94 -0.87
CA SER A 240 7.09 23.66 -1.67
C SER A 240 6.81 23.01 -3.02
N ASP A 241 7.83 22.39 -3.61
CA ASP A 241 7.82 21.92 -5.00
C ASP A 241 7.96 20.38 -5.08
N TYR A 242 8.03 19.70 -3.94
CA TYR A 242 8.12 18.24 -3.86
C TYR A 242 6.74 17.61 -3.77
N HIS A 243 6.49 16.61 -4.61
CA HIS A 243 5.23 15.91 -4.71
C HIS A 243 5.43 14.40 -4.61
N LEU A 244 4.71 13.75 -3.71
CA LEU A 244 4.55 12.30 -3.69
C LEU A 244 3.35 11.91 -4.55
N TYR A 245 3.58 11.07 -5.56
CA TYR A 245 2.54 10.43 -6.37
C TYR A 245 2.44 8.96 -6.00
N ARG A 246 1.26 8.53 -5.61
CA ARG A 246 1.01 7.16 -5.17
C ARG A 246 0.06 6.47 -6.14
N LEU A 247 0.61 5.57 -6.97
CA LEU A 247 -0.18 4.67 -7.82
C LEU A 247 -0.51 3.40 -7.04
N PHE A 248 -1.78 3.02 -6.95
CA PHE A 248 -2.23 1.83 -6.24
C PHE A 248 -3.25 1.05 -7.06
N ASN A 249 -3.56 -0.22 -6.69
CA ASN A 249 -4.33 -1.17 -7.49
C ASN A 249 -3.80 -1.31 -8.93
N ALA A 250 -2.49 -1.26 -9.11
CA ALA A 250 -1.82 -1.03 -10.39
C ALA A 250 -2.18 -2.02 -11.51
N GLU A 251 -2.61 -3.25 -11.17
CA GLU A 251 -2.96 -4.30 -12.15
C GLU A 251 -4.46 -4.34 -12.53
N ASN A 252 -5.33 -3.73 -11.71
CA ASN A 252 -6.78 -3.83 -11.89
C ASN A 252 -7.40 -2.47 -12.23
N ASP A 253 -7.92 -1.77 -11.24
CA ASP A 253 -8.48 -0.42 -11.35
C ASP A 253 -7.46 0.57 -10.77
N ALA A 254 -6.39 0.81 -11.53
CA ALA A 254 -5.30 1.69 -11.11
C ALA A 254 -5.81 3.09 -10.75
N LYS A 255 -5.46 3.56 -9.57
CA LYS A 255 -5.81 4.88 -9.05
C LYS A 255 -4.57 5.61 -8.57
N LEU A 256 -4.65 6.92 -8.58
CA LEU A 256 -3.57 7.82 -8.24
C LEU A 256 -4.03 8.83 -7.19
N PHE A 257 -3.22 9.06 -6.18
CA PHE A 257 -3.34 10.28 -5.37
C PHE A 257 -1.99 10.99 -5.29
N GLN A 258 -2.04 12.26 -4.99
CA GLN A 258 -0.83 13.08 -4.82
C GLN A 258 -0.87 13.84 -3.50
N LYS A 259 0.30 14.10 -2.95
CA LYS A 259 0.52 15.00 -1.81
C LYS A 259 1.71 15.91 -2.08
N ASN A 260 1.56 17.20 -1.79
CA ASN A 260 2.65 18.16 -1.86
C ASN A 260 3.23 18.41 -0.46
N GLY A 261 4.54 18.49 -0.35
CA GLY A 261 5.25 18.79 0.90
C GLY A 261 6.36 17.79 1.21
N ALA A 262 7.12 18.09 2.25
CA ALA A 262 8.16 17.19 2.74
C ALA A 262 7.57 15.86 3.24
N LEU A 263 8.23 14.75 2.98
CA LEU A 263 7.74 13.41 3.34
C LEU A 263 7.40 13.28 4.83
N ASN A 264 8.19 13.87 5.72
CA ASN A 264 7.92 13.87 7.17
C ASN A 264 6.72 14.75 7.59
N SER A 265 6.21 15.60 6.71
CA SER A 265 5.01 16.43 6.97
C SER A 265 3.73 15.86 6.36
N ILE A 266 3.86 15.14 5.22
CA ILE A 266 2.71 14.61 4.48
C ILE A 266 2.31 13.19 4.87
N CYS A 267 3.17 12.47 5.60
CA CYS A 267 2.88 11.16 6.17
C CYS A 267 3.56 10.99 7.53
N LYS A 268 3.10 10.01 8.31
CA LYS A 268 3.81 9.56 9.50
C LYS A 268 4.85 8.53 9.07
N SER A 269 6.09 8.70 9.47
CA SER A 269 7.18 7.78 9.15
C SER A 269 7.89 7.28 10.40
N VAL A 270 8.37 6.05 10.34
CA VAL A 270 9.20 5.41 11.36
C VAL A 270 10.44 4.83 10.69
N PRO A 271 11.65 4.96 11.29
CA PRO A 271 12.84 4.34 10.73
C PRO A 271 12.75 2.82 10.85
N THR A 272 13.07 2.13 9.75
CA THR A 272 13.05 0.65 9.67
C THR A 272 14.43 0.04 9.53
N MET A 273 15.44 0.84 9.19
CA MET A 273 16.81 0.39 8.97
C MET A 273 17.83 1.40 9.51
N TYR A 274 18.91 0.89 10.08
CA TYR A 274 20.04 1.67 10.58
C TYR A 274 21.33 1.14 10.00
N LYS A 275 22.31 2.03 9.71
CA LYS A 275 23.65 1.66 9.26
C LYS A 275 24.63 1.90 10.39
N GLY A 276 25.35 0.84 10.83
CA GLY A 276 26.39 0.92 11.85
C GLY A 276 27.79 1.06 11.23
N TYR A 277 28.72 1.67 11.97
CA TYR A 277 30.15 1.75 11.66
C TYR A 277 30.95 1.34 12.89
N PHE A 278 32.15 0.77 12.70
CA PHE A 278 33.13 0.46 13.75
C PHE A 278 34.33 1.41 13.64
#